data_2616f95943f3c607e78a773da20f03e2
#
_entry.id   2616f95943f3c607e78a773da20f03e2
#
_cell.length_a   1.000
_cell.length_b   1.000
_cell.length_c   1.000
_cell.angle_alpha   90.00
_cell.angle_beta   90.00
_cell.angle_gamma   90.00
#
_symmetry.space_group_name_H-M   'P 1'
#
loop_
_entity.id
_entity.type
_entity.pdbx_description
1 polymer ?
#
loop_
_entity_poly.entity_id
_entity_poly.type
_entity_poly.pdbx_seq_one_letter_code
_entity_poly.pdbx_strand_id
1 'polypeptide(L)'
;MRTRDPPFQILLHGTPICNRIAKTLLVLPMVDSRNKGAAYERDTCKKLNEFFAEHGFDITCKRNLDQYQTADLADIKIPYHAIECKAYKEGWWWRPEWWKQVKAACGNDIPVLIYKFNNKQSRVCIPMYAINPGLPRDNDLTAVMTFDDWLVIMRKNWDYYEALVKIENI
;
A
#
# COMPACT_ATOMS: atom_id res chain seq x y z
N MET A 1 36.66 -25.64 68.14
CA MET A 1 36.37 -24.22 68.02
C MET A 1 36.96 -23.71 66.73
N ARG A 2 36.11 -23.35 65.75
CA ARG A 2 36.56 -22.82 64.46
C ARG A 2 36.27 -21.32 64.47
N THR A 3 37.32 -20.52 64.39
CA THR A 3 37.26 -19.09 64.22
C THR A 3 36.87 -18.77 62.78
N ARG A 4 35.84 -17.93 62.61
CA ARG A 4 35.39 -17.43 61.30
C ARG A 4 36.19 -16.19 60.98
N ASP A 5 36.82 -16.18 59.79
CA ASP A 5 37.43 -15.00 59.24
C ASP A 5 36.35 -13.98 58.72
N PRO A 6 36.55 -12.66 58.84
CA PRO A 6 35.62 -11.68 58.34
C PRO A 6 35.72 -11.53 56.81
N PRO A 7 34.65 -11.10 56.15
CA PRO A 7 34.61 -10.99 54.71
C PRO A 7 35.43 -9.80 54.20
N PHE A 8 36.14 -10.03 53.12
CA PHE A 8 36.97 -9.06 52.39
C PHE A 8 36.08 -7.93 51.87
N GLN A 9 36.31 -6.69 52.29
CA GLN A 9 35.72 -5.49 51.70
C GLN A 9 36.65 -4.99 50.59
N ILE A 10 36.20 -5.08 49.34
CA ILE A 10 36.84 -4.43 48.22
C ILE A 10 36.33 -2.99 48.14
N LEU A 11 37.18 -2.02 48.49
CA LEU A 11 36.95 -0.61 48.25
C LEU A 11 37.23 -0.31 46.77
N LEU A 12 36.18 -0.24 45.98
CA LEU A 12 36.26 0.28 44.61
C LEU A 12 36.26 1.82 44.68
N HIS A 13 37.45 2.42 44.54
CA HIS A 13 37.54 3.83 44.23
C HIS A 13 37.05 4.06 42.83
N GLY A 14 35.77 4.45 42.73
CA GLY A 14 35.13 4.83 41.45
C GLY A 14 35.64 6.20 41.02
N THR A 15 36.46 6.24 39.98
CA THR A 15 36.61 7.42 39.16
C THR A 15 35.35 7.67 38.36
N PRO A 16 34.86 8.92 38.24
CA PRO A 16 33.67 9.19 37.43
C PRO A 16 34.08 9.15 35.95
N ILE A 17 34.01 7.97 35.35
CA ILE A 17 34.14 7.82 33.89
C ILE A 17 32.82 8.35 33.28
N CYS A 18 32.99 9.60 32.90
CA CYS A 18 32.34 10.28 31.79
C CYS A 18 30.99 9.72 31.31
N ASN A 19 29.92 10.30 31.84
CA ASN A 19 28.52 10.16 31.43
C ASN A 19 28.27 10.82 30.05
N ARG A 20 29.19 10.68 29.08
CA ARG A 20 29.13 11.30 27.74
C ARG A 20 28.88 10.32 26.59
N ILE A 21 28.80 9.01 26.86
CA ILE A 21 28.63 8.02 25.76
C ILE A 21 27.15 7.56 25.62
N ALA A 22 26.27 7.95 26.51
CA ALA A 22 24.88 7.49 26.49
C ALA A 22 23.91 8.38 25.68
N LYS A 23 24.37 9.30 24.84
CA LYS A 23 23.49 10.19 24.05
C LYS A 23 23.69 10.14 22.54
N THR A 24 24.40 9.17 22.04
CA THR A 24 24.37 8.86 20.60
C THR A 24 23.55 7.58 20.38
N LEU A 25 22.34 7.55 20.90
CA LEU A 25 21.27 6.76 20.29
C LEU A 25 21.11 7.39 18.90
N LEU A 26 21.65 6.70 17.89
CA LEU A 26 21.29 6.88 16.50
C LEU A 26 19.76 6.89 16.44
N VAL A 27 19.16 8.07 16.42
CA VAL A 27 17.79 8.27 15.95
C VAL A 27 17.87 7.94 14.46
N LEU A 28 17.76 6.65 14.16
CA LEU A 28 17.45 6.24 12.79
C LEU A 28 16.20 7.04 12.40
N PRO A 29 16.24 7.82 11.31
CA PRO A 29 15.08 8.58 10.92
C PRO A 29 13.94 7.56 10.78
N MET A 30 12.93 7.66 11.63
CA MET A 30 11.67 6.96 11.43
C MET A 30 11.17 7.46 10.07
N VAL A 31 11.33 6.63 9.04
CA VAL A 31 10.74 6.93 7.74
C VAL A 31 9.26 7.07 8.00
N ASP A 32 8.78 8.30 7.90
CA ASP A 32 7.39 8.63 8.11
C ASP A 32 6.56 7.75 7.19
N SER A 33 5.74 6.89 7.79
CA SER A 33 4.91 5.93 7.05
C SER A 33 3.98 6.63 6.06
N ARG A 34 3.55 7.86 6.37
CA ARG A 34 2.75 8.73 5.48
C ARG A 34 3.53 9.12 4.24
N ASN A 35 4.79 9.54 4.37
CA ASN A 35 5.65 9.91 3.25
C ASN A 35 5.91 8.72 2.33
N LYS A 36 6.06 7.52 2.90
CA LYS A 36 6.23 6.29 2.12
C LYS A 36 4.98 5.93 1.33
N GLY A 37 3.80 6.02 1.92
CA GLY A 37 2.51 5.83 1.24
C GLY A 37 2.36 6.81 0.09
N ALA A 38 2.48 8.10 0.38
CA ALA A 38 2.38 9.18 -0.61
C ALA A 38 3.41 9.06 -1.75
N ALA A 39 4.62 8.57 -1.48
CA ALA A 39 5.61 8.31 -2.52
C ALA A 39 5.19 7.14 -3.43
N TYR A 40 4.61 6.10 -2.86
CA TYR A 40 4.13 4.95 -3.62
C TYR A 40 2.93 5.30 -4.51
N GLU A 41 2.00 6.09 -4.03
CA GLU A 41 0.88 6.61 -4.81
C GLU A 41 1.37 7.45 -6.01
N ARG A 42 2.36 8.35 -5.81
CA ARG A 42 2.97 9.12 -6.90
C ARG A 42 3.66 8.24 -7.95
N ASP A 43 4.39 7.22 -7.50
CA ASP A 43 5.05 6.26 -8.40
C ASP A 43 4.01 5.47 -9.22
N THR A 44 2.92 5.07 -8.57
CA THR A 44 1.80 4.40 -9.24
C THR A 44 1.14 5.31 -10.29
N CYS A 45 0.84 6.58 -9.95
CA CYS A 45 0.29 7.54 -10.91
C CYS A 45 1.24 7.75 -12.09
N LYS A 46 2.55 7.84 -11.85
CA LYS A 46 3.54 8.02 -12.90
C LYS A 46 3.50 6.85 -13.90
N LYS A 47 3.51 5.61 -13.41
CA LYS A 47 3.44 4.40 -14.25
C LYS A 47 2.15 4.31 -15.05
N LEU A 48 1.01 4.68 -14.43
CA LEU A 48 -0.27 4.72 -15.12
C LEU A 48 -0.27 5.78 -16.24
N ASN A 49 0.29 6.96 -16.00
CA ASN A 49 0.38 8.01 -17.00
C ASN A 49 1.30 7.62 -18.17
N GLU A 50 2.44 6.96 -17.88
CA GLU A 50 3.32 6.41 -18.92
C GLU A 50 2.57 5.38 -19.77
N PHE A 51 1.86 4.46 -19.14
CA PHE A 51 1.04 3.46 -19.83
C PHE A 51 -0.07 4.09 -20.68
N PHE A 52 -0.82 5.06 -20.18
CA PHE A 52 -1.88 5.72 -20.93
C PHE A 52 -1.33 6.48 -22.13
N ALA A 53 -0.22 7.21 -21.97
CA ALA A 53 0.43 7.93 -23.06
C ALA A 53 0.95 6.97 -24.15
N GLU A 54 1.58 5.86 -23.77
CA GLU A 54 2.09 4.84 -24.71
C GLU A 54 0.98 4.21 -25.53
N HIS A 55 -0.22 4.06 -24.96
CA HIS A 55 -1.34 3.39 -25.63
C HIS A 55 -2.39 4.36 -26.21
N GLY A 56 -2.09 5.66 -26.22
CA GLY A 56 -2.94 6.67 -26.86
C GLY A 56 -4.23 7.01 -26.10
N PHE A 57 -4.28 6.73 -24.78
CA PHE A 57 -5.40 7.17 -23.95
C PHE A 57 -5.20 8.63 -23.51
N ASP A 58 -6.21 9.46 -23.71
CA ASP A 58 -6.24 10.83 -23.17
C ASP A 58 -6.71 10.82 -21.69
N ILE A 59 -5.90 10.22 -20.84
CA ILE A 59 -6.17 10.05 -19.42
C ILE A 59 -4.98 10.54 -18.61
N THR A 60 -5.24 11.42 -17.65
CA THR A 60 -4.24 11.87 -16.67
C THR A 60 -4.61 11.36 -15.28
N CYS A 61 -3.79 10.47 -14.76
CA CYS A 61 -3.90 9.95 -13.41
C CYS A 61 -3.26 10.92 -12.41
N LYS A 62 -3.99 11.24 -11.34
CA LYS A 62 -3.51 12.06 -10.22
C LYS A 62 -3.92 11.40 -8.90
N ARG A 63 -3.14 11.69 -7.86
CA ARG A 63 -3.51 11.32 -6.49
C ARG A 63 -4.76 12.08 -6.07
N ASN A 64 -5.65 11.39 -5.40
CA ASN A 64 -6.80 12.04 -4.77
C ASN A 64 -6.38 12.67 -3.43
N LEU A 65 -6.21 13.98 -3.40
CA LEU A 65 -5.82 14.70 -2.18
C LEU A 65 -7.00 14.96 -1.24
N ASP A 66 -8.23 14.82 -1.72
CA ASP A 66 -9.45 15.04 -0.92
C ASP A 66 -9.66 13.92 0.11
N GLN A 67 -9.01 12.77 -0.07
CA GLN A 67 -9.00 11.67 0.92
C GLN A 67 -8.51 12.10 2.32
N TYR A 68 -7.73 13.19 2.42
CA TYR A 68 -7.31 13.74 3.72
C TYR A 68 -8.42 14.48 4.45
N GLN A 69 -9.47 14.88 3.75
CA GLN A 69 -10.61 15.63 4.30
C GLN A 69 -11.84 14.74 4.47
N THR A 70 -11.97 13.72 3.64
CA THR A 70 -13.13 12.82 3.62
C THR A 70 -12.64 11.38 3.73
N ALA A 71 -13.00 10.71 4.82
CA ALA A 71 -12.79 9.27 4.94
C ALA A 71 -13.52 8.56 3.78
N ASP A 72 -13.02 7.41 3.37
CA ASP A 72 -13.61 6.52 2.36
C ASP A 72 -13.48 6.97 0.89
N LEU A 73 -12.47 7.79 0.57
CA LEU A 73 -12.10 8.06 -0.81
C LEU A 73 -10.87 7.24 -1.21
N ALA A 74 -10.88 6.71 -2.44
CA ALA A 74 -9.75 5.98 -3.00
C ALA A 74 -8.52 6.91 -3.20
N ASP A 75 -7.31 6.37 -3.03
CA ASP A 75 -6.03 7.08 -3.18
C ASP A 75 -5.84 7.66 -4.58
N ILE A 76 -6.29 6.91 -5.60
CA ILE A 76 -6.18 7.25 -7.01
C ILE A 76 -7.49 6.88 -7.70
N LYS A 77 -8.00 7.77 -8.53
CA LYS A 77 -9.16 7.52 -9.38
C LYS A 77 -8.79 7.70 -10.85
N ILE A 78 -9.09 6.70 -11.65
CA ILE A 78 -9.05 6.74 -13.11
C ILE A 78 -10.41 6.30 -13.64
N PRO A 79 -10.75 6.52 -14.90
CA PRO A 79 -12.03 6.06 -15.43
C PRO A 79 -12.28 4.58 -15.13
N TYR A 80 -13.46 4.29 -14.60
CA TYR A 80 -13.94 2.94 -14.23
C TYR A 80 -13.23 2.26 -13.04
N HIS A 81 -12.21 2.86 -12.44
CA HIS A 81 -11.43 2.22 -11.38
C HIS A 81 -11.20 3.15 -10.19
N ALA A 82 -11.42 2.61 -9.00
CA ALA A 82 -11.03 3.20 -7.73
C ALA A 82 -9.85 2.41 -7.15
N ILE A 83 -8.70 3.08 -6.97
CA ILE A 83 -7.44 2.43 -6.64
C ILE A 83 -7.00 2.81 -5.23
N GLU A 84 -6.72 1.82 -4.42
CA GLU A 84 -6.09 1.95 -3.10
C GLU A 84 -4.65 1.45 -3.15
N CYS A 85 -3.70 2.19 -2.60
CA CYS A 85 -2.28 1.89 -2.61
C CYS A 85 -1.76 1.55 -1.22
N LYS A 86 -1.12 0.42 -1.04
CA LYS A 86 -0.55 -0.02 0.24
C LYS A 86 0.95 -0.36 0.11
N ALA A 87 1.80 0.37 0.83
CA ALA A 87 3.25 0.13 0.86
C ALA A 87 3.72 -0.17 2.29
N TYR A 88 4.11 -1.41 2.55
CA TYR A 88 4.54 -1.88 3.87
C TYR A 88 5.99 -2.36 3.88
N LYS A 89 6.60 -2.38 5.06
CA LYS A 89 7.98 -2.86 5.22
C LYS A 89 8.06 -4.36 5.05
N GLU A 90 7.17 -5.09 5.71
CA GLU A 90 7.20 -6.55 5.82
C GLU A 90 5.86 -7.15 5.49
N GLY A 91 5.87 -8.34 4.91
CA GLY A 91 4.71 -9.12 4.52
C GLY A 91 4.90 -9.82 3.19
N TRP A 92 3.87 -10.55 2.75
CA TRP A 92 3.88 -11.29 1.49
C TRP A 92 2.52 -11.31 0.78
N TRP A 93 1.43 -11.01 1.51
CA TRP A 93 0.08 -11.04 1.00
C TRP A 93 -0.74 -9.83 1.47
N TRP A 94 -1.77 -9.44 0.72
CA TRP A 94 -2.68 -8.38 1.12
C TRP A 94 -3.52 -8.77 2.34
N ARG A 95 -4.04 -7.78 3.05
CA ARG A 95 -4.87 -7.97 4.24
C ARG A 95 -6.33 -7.75 3.90
N PRO A 96 -7.27 -8.54 4.48
CA PRO A 96 -8.71 -8.38 4.24
C PRO A 96 -9.23 -6.97 4.50
N GLU A 97 -8.64 -6.25 5.47
CA GLU A 97 -9.03 -4.88 5.80
C GLU A 97 -8.72 -3.90 4.65
N TRP A 98 -7.65 -4.11 3.92
CA TRP A 98 -7.31 -3.28 2.76
C TRP A 98 -8.32 -3.48 1.63
N TRP A 99 -8.75 -4.71 1.41
CA TRP A 99 -9.77 -5.01 0.41
C TRP A 99 -11.14 -4.43 0.79
N LYS A 100 -11.53 -4.51 2.07
CA LYS A 100 -12.74 -3.86 2.57
C LYS A 100 -12.70 -2.35 2.37
N GLN A 101 -11.55 -1.71 2.61
CA GLN A 101 -11.36 -0.27 2.43
C GLN A 101 -11.60 0.13 0.98
N VAL A 102 -10.96 -0.52 0.00
CA VAL A 102 -11.14 -0.17 -1.41
C VAL A 102 -12.57 -0.45 -1.89
N LYS A 103 -13.20 -1.54 -1.43
CA LYS A 103 -14.61 -1.81 -1.74
C LYS A 103 -15.56 -0.73 -1.19
N ALA A 104 -15.29 -0.19 -0.02
CA ALA A 104 -16.09 0.90 0.54
C ALA A 104 -15.92 2.22 -0.24
N ALA A 105 -14.72 2.45 -0.78
CA ALA A 105 -14.36 3.68 -1.50
C ALA A 105 -14.68 3.65 -3.00
N CYS A 106 -15.01 2.49 -3.59
CA CYS A 106 -15.11 2.36 -5.04
C CYS A 106 -16.44 2.89 -5.63
N GLY A 107 -17.53 2.93 -4.86
CA GLY A 107 -18.85 3.22 -5.41
C GLY A 107 -19.20 2.23 -6.54
N ASN A 108 -19.51 2.76 -7.72
CA ASN A 108 -19.78 1.95 -8.92
C ASN A 108 -18.53 1.60 -9.73
N ASP A 109 -17.37 2.17 -9.38
CA ASP A 109 -16.13 1.84 -10.06
C ASP A 109 -15.60 0.46 -9.65
N ILE A 110 -14.69 -0.09 -10.44
CA ILE A 110 -14.01 -1.35 -10.14
C ILE A 110 -13.00 -1.13 -9.03
N PRO A 111 -13.10 -1.84 -7.88
CA PRO A 111 -12.11 -1.73 -6.81
C PRO A 111 -10.78 -2.36 -7.22
N VAL A 112 -9.68 -1.63 -7.02
CA VAL A 112 -8.32 -2.07 -7.32
C VAL A 112 -7.43 -1.83 -6.10
N LEU A 113 -6.84 -2.89 -5.55
CA LEU A 113 -5.87 -2.79 -4.49
C LEU A 113 -4.47 -3.03 -5.04
N ILE A 114 -3.63 -1.98 -5.04
CA ILE A 114 -2.22 -2.08 -5.44
C ILE A 114 -1.36 -2.10 -4.19
N TYR A 115 -0.57 -3.13 -4.00
CA TYR A 115 0.24 -3.25 -2.79
C TYR A 115 1.65 -3.76 -3.06
N LYS A 116 2.58 -3.35 -2.20
CA LYS A 116 3.94 -3.89 -2.18
C LYS A 116 4.52 -3.97 -0.78
N PHE A 117 5.50 -4.83 -0.64
CA PHE A 117 6.41 -4.89 0.50
C PHE A 117 7.81 -4.45 0.06
N ASN A 118 8.65 -4.02 1.00
CA ASN A 118 10.02 -3.62 0.68
C ASN A 118 10.75 -4.73 -0.09
N ASN A 119 11.50 -4.35 -1.12
CA ASN A 119 12.27 -5.26 -1.98
C ASN A 119 11.44 -6.31 -2.72
N LYS A 120 10.11 -6.09 -2.87
CA LYS A 120 9.22 -6.96 -3.65
C LYS A 120 8.52 -6.16 -4.74
N GLN A 121 8.13 -6.86 -5.80
CA GLN A 121 7.32 -6.29 -6.88
C GLN A 121 5.94 -5.88 -6.37
N SER A 122 5.37 -4.85 -6.99
CA SER A 122 3.98 -4.48 -6.79
C SER A 122 3.05 -5.59 -7.26
N ARG A 123 2.01 -5.83 -6.48
CA ARG A 123 0.93 -6.73 -6.83
C ARG A 123 -0.38 -5.99 -6.88
N VAL A 124 -1.28 -6.48 -7.71
CA VAL A 124 -2.61 -5.93 -7.89
C VAL A 124 -3.63 -7.00 -7.56
N CYS A 125 -4.58 -6.66 -6.70
CA CYS A 125 -5.75 -7.48 -6.40
C CYS A 125 -6.98 -6.78 -7.00
N ILE A 126 -7.72 -7.49 -7.84
CA ILE A 126 -8.95 -7.02 -8.48
C ILE A 126 -10.05 -8.08 -8.36
N PRO A 127 -11.32 -7.71 -8.47
CA PRO A 127 -12.40 -8.70 -8.51
C PRO A 127 -12.33 -9.51 -9.82
N MET A 128 -12.67 -10.78 -9.74
CA MET A 128 -12.59 -11.66 -10.92
C MET A 128 -13.57 -11.28 -12.03
N TYR A 129 -14.71 -10.64 -11.70
CA TYR A 129 -15.62 -10.13 -12.74
C TYR A 129 -14.97 -9.07 -13.63
N ALA A 130 -13.96 -8.36 -13.15
CA ALA A 130 -13.20 -7.41 -13.96
C ALA A 130 -12.27 -8.10 -15.00
N ILE A 131 -12.02 -9.38 -14.84
CA ILE A 131 -11.25 -10.19 -15.79
C ILE A 131 -12.18 -10.96 -16.71
N ASN A 132 -13.24 -11.54 -16.16
CA ASN A 132 -14.18 -12.39 -16.88
C ASN A 132 -15.61 -11.84 -16.72
N PRO A 133 -16.18 -11.26 -17.80
CA PRO A 133 -17.53 -10.74 -17.79
C PRO A 133 -18.64 -11.76 -17.48
N GLY A 134 -18.35 -13.05 -17.59
CA GLY A 134 -19.29 -14.12 -17.23
C GLY A 134 -19.44 -14.36 -15.75
N LEU A 135 -18.67 -13.68 -14.90
CA LEU A 135 -18.77 -13.82 -13.44
C LEU A 135 -19.65 -12.71 -12.85
N PRO A 136 -20.52 -13.03 -11.89
CA PRO A 136 -21.37 -12.04 -11.24
C PRO A 136 -20.56 -11.07 -10.39
N ARG A 137 -21.03 -9.80 -10.29
CA ARG A 137 -20.36 -8.74 -9.51
C ARG A 137 -20.50 -8.89 -7.99
N ASP A 138 -21.53 -9.57 -7.54
CA ASP A 138 -21.86 -9.77 -6.13
C ASP A 138 -21.00 -10.83 -5.43
N ASN A 139 -20.13 -11.52 -6.16
CA ASN A 139 -19.21 -12.46 -5.56
C ASN A 139 -17.94 -11.77 -5.03
N ASP A 140 -17.36 -12.33 -3.97
CA ASP A 140 -16.10 -11.87 -3.37
C ASP A 140 -14.86 -12.52 -4.00
N LEU A 141 -14.97 -13.10 -5.21
CA LEU A 141 -13.85 -13.72 -5.91
C LEU A 141 -12.88 -12.65 -6.37
N THR A 142 -11.62 -12.82 -6.00
CA THR A 142 -10.53 -11.92 -6.35
C THR A 142 -9.41 -12.64 -7.08
N ALA A 143 -8.71 -11.92 -7.95
CA ALA A 143 -7.48 -12.36 -8.58
C ALA A 143 -6.33 -11.45 -8.13
N VAL A 144 -5.14 -12.06 -7.96
CA VAL A 144 -3.91 -11.32 -7.67
C VAL A 144 -2.89 -11.57 -8.76
N MET A 145 -2.32 -10.49 -9.30
CA MET A 145 -1.38 -10.53 -10.40
C MET A 145 -0.25 -9.51 -10.23
N THR A 146 0.69 -9.48 -11.16
CA THR A 146 1.67 -8.40 -11.22
C THR A 146 1.03 -7.11 -11.71
N PHE A 147 1.70 -5.97 -11.47
CA PHE A 147 1.22 -4.69 -11.96
C PHE A 147 1.17 -4.66 -13.51
N ASP A 148 2.15 -5.23 -14.16
CA ASP A 148 2.26 -5.26 -15.62
C ASP A 148 1.17 -6.15 -16.24
N ASP A 149 0.88 -7.32 -15.67
CA ASP A 149 -0.23 -8.19 -16.11
C ASP A 149 -1.58 -7.48 -16.00
N TRP A 150 -1.79 -6.73 -14.89
CA TRP A 150 -3.00 -5.95 -14.72
C TRP A 150 -3.16 -4.87 -15.79
N LEU A 151 -2.09 -4.17 -16.16
CA LEU A 151 -2.15 -3.17 -17.24
C LEU A 151 -2.57 -3.79 -18.57
N VAL A 152 -2.06 -4.98 -18.89
CA VAL A 152 -2.47 -5.71 -20.11
C VAL A 152 -3.96 -6.06 -20.06
N ILE A 153 -4.45 -6.57 -18.93
CA ILE A 153 -5.87 -6.91 -18.75
C ILE A 153 -6.74 -5.66 -18.83
N MET A 154 -6.34 -4.59 -18.13
CA MET A 154 -7.05 -3.31 -18.12
C MET A 154 -7.22 -2.76 -19.55
N ARG A 155 -6.17 -2.76 -20.36
CA ARG A 155 -6.23 -2.31 -21.75
C ARG A 155 -7.19 -3.16 -22.58
N LYS A 156 -7.11 -4.49 -22.44
CA LYS A 156 -7.95 -5.40 -23.24
C LYS A 156 -9.44 -5.34 -22.89
N ASN A 157 -9.74 -5.03 -21.64
CA ASN A 157 -11.10 -4.99 -21.12
C ASN A 157 -11.66 -3.56 -21.02
N TRP A 158 -11.02 -2.56 -21.61
CA TRP A 158 -11.41 -1.15 -21.44
C TRP A 158 -12.86 -0.89 -21.83
N ASP A 159 -13.27 -1.35 -23.01
CA ASP A 159 -14.65 -1.18 -23.50
C ASP A 159 -15.68 -1.91 -22.62
N TYR A 160 -15.29 -3.05 -22.09
CA TYR A 160 -16.11 -3.79 -21.13
C TYR A 160 -16.29 -3.01 -19.82
N TYR A 161 -15.25 -2.38 -19.31
CA TYR A 161 -15.32 -1.57 -18.08
C TYR A 161 -16.23 -0.36 -18.29
N GLU A 162 -16.16 0.27 -19.44
CA GLU A 162 -17.06 1.37 -19.79
C GLU A 162 -18.53 0.91 -19.77
N ALA A 163 -18.83 -0.22 -20.37
CA ALA A 163 -20.19 -0.80 -20.37
C ALA A 163 -20.62 -1.17 -18.95
N LEU A 164 -19.72 -1.78 -18.16
CA LEU A 164 -20.01 -2.25 -16.80
C LEU A 164 -20.41 -1.10 -15.85
N VAL A 165 -19.70 0.03 -15.92
CA VAL A 165 -19.96 1.19 -15.03
C VAL A 165 -21.19 1.98 -15.50
N LYS A 166 -21.48 2.03 -16.81
CA LYS A 166 -22.66 2.73 -17.35
C LYS A 166 -23.98 2.07 -16.96
N ILE A 167 -24.04 0.75 -16.88
CA ILE A 167 -25.27 0.00 -16.54
C ILE A 167 -25.76 0.34 -15.13
N GLU A 168 -24.87 0.66 -14.20
CA GLU A 168 -25.24 0.98 -12.80
C GLU A 168 -25.68 2.43 -12.59
N ASN A 169 -25.57 3.27 -13.59
CA ASN A 169 -26.01 4.67 -13.54
C ASN A 169 -27.42 4.87 -14.15
N ILE A 170 -28.11 3.78 -14.50
CA ILE A 170 -29.50 3.79 -15.00
C ILE A 170 -30.44 3.31 -13.89
#